data_6ec2a7ff4a6d5b2461ab04996f5cbfec
#
_entry.id   6ec2a7ff4a6d5b2461ab04996f5cbfec
#
_cell.length_a   1.000
_cell.length_b   1.000
_cell.length_c   1.000
_cell.angle_alpha   90.00
_cell.angle_beta   90.00
_cell.angle_gamma   90.00
#
_symmetry.space_group_name_H-M   'P 1'
#
loop_
_entity.id
_entity.type
_entity.pdbx_description
1 polymer ?
#
loop_
_entity_poly.entity_id
_entity_poly.type
_entity_poly.pdbx_seq_one_letter_code
_entity_poly.pdbx_strand_id
1 'polypeptide(L)'
;MMTLASLSAQAATSQKVCVYDMLGASGDLFSMTKDYVLAMQKFGANITLKGYTDERQAAEDYRAGQCDAVITTAFRARQFNRTSGAIDTLGSTTIVRDGKIDMPGSYEVVRKLIQTYASPAAKSLMVEGDNEVGGIMPLGAAYPMVHDRRINTIEALAGKRIAAFDHDKAQAMMIKRIGAIPVSADITTFANKFNNGLLDMVAAPSIAYKPLELYRGIGDSGSVVRFPIMILTYQMIFNKTRFPEGMGEPSRAYWLSQFDRALQFIKQADNSIPPTTWLELSPENAYKYSLMLRESRIDIAQQGVYDKRGLKVIKRIRCNVNPADPECTTKSEEEWRQ
;
A
#
# COMPACT_ATOMS: atom_id res chain seq x y z
N MET A 1 -9.18 5.13 64.18
CA MET A 1 -8.65 5.93 63.03
C MET A 1 -8.71 5.04 61.80
N MET A 2 -9.70 5.21 60.95
CA MET A 2 -9.83 4.51 59.68
C MET A 2 -9.12 5.35 58.59
N THR A 3 -8.04 4.87 58.07
CA THR A 3 -7.35 5.47 56.91
C THR A 3 -8.11 5.13 55.63
N LEU A 4 -8.78 6.12 55.05
CA LEU A 4 -9.35 6.06 53.73
C LEU A 4 -8.19 6.05 52.72
N ALA A 5 -7.92 4.91 52.11
CA ALA A 5 -7.06 4.85 50.92
C ALA A 5 -7.80 5.47 49.74
N SER A 6 -7.40 6.65 49.35
CA SER A 6 -7.84 7.28 48.09
C SER A 6 -7.26 6.50 46.93
N LEU A 7 -8.10 5.68 46.24
CA LEU A 7 -7.80 5.19 44.92
C LEU A 7 -7.79 6.41 43.96
N SER A 8 -6.63 6.88 43.63
CA SER A 8 -6.46 7.79 42.49
C SER A 8 -6.79 7.01 41.22
N ALA A 9 -7.97 7.24 40.66
CA ALA A 9 -8.27 6.81 39.29
C ALA A 9 -7.30 7.51 38.34
N GLN A 10 -6.27 6.78 37.91
CA GLN A 10 -5.36 7.25 36.89
C GLN A 10 -6.17 7.40 35.60
N ALA A 11 -6.41 8.65 35.17
CA ALA A 11 -7.10 8.91 33.91
C ALA A 11 -6.35 8.14 32.81
N ALA A 12 -7.03 7.20 32.13
CA ALA A 12 -6.45 6.46 31.04
C ALA A 12 -5.94 7.45 30.01
N THR A 13 -4.63 7.45 29.74
CA THR A 13 -4.01 8.32 28.73
C THR A 13 -4.68 8.06 27.40
N SER A 14 -5.22 9.11 26.77
CA SER A 14 -5.84 9.01 25.43
C SER A 14 -4.74 8.88 24.38
N GLN A 15 -4.87 7.87 23.51
CA GLN A 15 -4.00 7.69 22.35
C GLN A 15 -4.56 8.45 21.15
N LYS A 16 -3.76 9.26 20.48
CA LYS A 16 -4.14 9.97 19.28
C LYS A 16 -3.66 9.21 18.03
N VAL A 17 -4.59 8.87 17.15
CA VAL A 17 -4.30 8.23 15.84
C VAL A 17 -4.51 9.23 14.73
N CYS A 18 -3.45 9.50 13.97
CA CYS A 18 -3.47 10.28 12.75
C CYS A 18 -3.85 9.36 11.57
N VAL A 19 -4.94 9.66 10.89
CA VAL A 19 -5.48 8.84 9.80
C VAL A 19 -5.39 9.61 8.49
N TYR A 20 -4.55 9.13 7.58
CA TYR A 20 -4.57 9.60 6.21
C TYR A 20 -5.69 8.89 5.46
N ASP A 21 -6.59 9.66 4.87
CA ASP A 21 -7.59 9.23 3.91
C ASP A 21 -7.71 10.33 2.85
N MET A 22 -7.78 9.98 1.56
CA MET A 22 -7.84 11.00 0.50
C MET A 22 -9.06 11.91 0.59
N LEU A 23 -10.12 11.48 1.27
CA LEU A 23 -11.31 12.26 1.59
C LEU A 23 -11.31 12.76 3.05
N GLY A 24 -10.19 12.64 3.76
CA GLY A 24 -10.05 13.04 5.16
C GLY A 24 -11.06 12.34 6.07
N ALA A 25 -11.69 13.08 6.96
CA ALA A 25 -12.66 12.52 7.91
C ALA A 25 -13.97 12.00 7.28
N SER A 26 -14.19 12.23 5.98
CA SER A 26 -15.35 11.76 5.22
C SER A 26 -15.07 10.46 4.47
N GLY A 27 -13.83 9.94 4.49
CA GLY A 27 -13.43 8.76 3.74
C GLY A 27 -13.79 7.44 4.42
N ASP A 28 -13.76 6.37 3.63
CA ASP A 28 -14.12 5.02 4.07
C ASP A 28 -13.12 4.47 5.09
N LEU A 29 -11.82 4.70 4.89
CA LEU A 29 -10.79 4.29 5.85
C LEU A 29 -10.97 4.98 7.20
N PHE A 30 -11.24 6.30 7.18
CA PHE A 30 -11.50 7.03 8.42
C PHE A 30 -12.75 6.48 9.14
N SER A 31 -13.79 6.14 8.40
CA SER A 31 -14.99 5.50 8.94
C SER A 31 -14.69 4.12 9.54
N MET A 32 -13.93 3.26 8.83
CA MET A 32 -13.49 1.97 9.36
C MET A 32 -12.63 2.12 10.62
N THR A 33 -11.86 3.22 10.71
CA THR A 33 -11.04 3.48 11.90
C THR A 33 -11.88 3.89 13.11
N LYS A 34 -13.06 4.50 12.92
CA LYS A 34 -14.02 4.69 14.03
C LYS A 34 -14.48 3.36 14.62
N ASP A 35 -14.77 2.36 13.78
CA ASP A 35 -15.14 1.02 14.24
C ASP A 35 -13.96 0.34 14.99
N TYR A 36 -12.72 0.55 14.50
CA TYR A 36 -11.51 0.09 15.19
C TYR A 36 -11.39 0.69 16.59
N VAL A 37 -11.63 2.00 16.76
CA VAL A 37 -11.60 2.66 18.07
C VAL A 37 -12.51 1.94 19.08
N LEU A 38 -13.75 1.67 18.67
CA LEU A 38 -14.71 0.96 19.52
C LEU A 38 -14.24 -0.46 19.86
N ALA A 39 -13.72 -1.17 18.86
CA ALA A 39 -13.25 -2.55 19.05
C ALA A 39 -12.04 -2.65 19.99
N MET A 40 -11.21 -1.61 20.06
CA MET A 40 -9.98 -1.61 20.86
C MET A 40 -10.20 -1.19 22.32
N GLN A 41 -11.36 -0.61 22.65
CA GLN A 41 -11.69 -0.24 24.03
C GLN A 41 -11.60 -1.43 25.00
N LYS A 42 -12.03 -2.62 24.57
CA LYS A 42 -11.97 -3.85 25.41
C LYS A 42 -10.53 -4.31 25.72
N PHE A 43 -9.54 -3.77 25.00
CA PHE A 43 -8.12 -4.02 25.25
C PHE A 43 -7.45 -2.84 26.00
N GLY A 44 -8.26 -1.93 26.55
CA GLY A 44 -7.77 -0.81 27.36
C GLY A 44 -7.30 0.41 26.58
N ALA A 45 -7.48 0.44 25.26
CA ALA A 45 -7.13 1.61 24.46
C ALA A 45 -8.24 2.67 24.51
N ASN A 46 -7.84 3.93 24.75
CA ASN A 46 -8.69 5.11 24.68
C ASN A 46 -8.24 5.99 23.51
N ILE A 47 -8.82 5.77 22.34
CA ILE A 47 -8.31 6.32 21.08
C ILE A 47 -9.14 7.52 20.61
N THR A 48 -8.44 8.59 20.22
CA THR A 48 -9.01 9.74 19.48
C THR A 48 -8.43 9.77 18.08
N LEU A 49 -9.23 10.22 17.08
CA LEU A 49 -8.84 10.25 15.69
C LEU A 49 -8.62 11.67 15.20
N LYS A 50 -7.58 11.86 14.36
CA LYS A 50 -7.36 13.10 13.61
C LYS A 50 -7.22 12.73 12.12
N GLY A 51 -8.13 13.22 11.27
CA GLY A 51 -8.12 13.00 9.83
C GLY A 51 -7.13 13.91 9.10
N TYR A 52 -6.50 13.37 8.06
CA TYR A 52 -5.57 14.07 7.17
C TYR A 52 -5.87 13.73 5.72
N THR A 53 -5.75 14.71 4.83
CA THR A 53 -5.75 14.53 3.38
C THR A 53 -4.34 14.54 2.78
N ASP A 54 -3.34 14.90 3.58
CA ASP A 54 -1.90 14.82 3.25
C ASP A 54 -1.23 13.76 4.13
N GLU A 55 -0.79 12.65 3.52
CA GLU A 55 -0.13 11.56 4.26
C GLU A 55 1.25 11.93 4.78
N ARG A 56 1.92 12.91 4.14
CA ARG A 56 3.21 13.43 4.62
C ARG A 56 3.02 14.10 5.96
N GLN A 57 2.02 14.99 6.07
CA GLN A 57 1.72 15.67 7.32
C GLN A 57 1.33 14.68 8.42
N ALA A 58 0.51 13.67 8.11
CA ALA A 58 0.16 12.63 9.07
C ALA A 58 1.40 11.88 9.60
N ALA A 59 2.32 11.50 8.70
CA ALA A 59 3.55 10.79 9.06
C ALA A 59 4.53 11.68 9.84
N GLU A 60 4.63 12.96 9.51
CA GLU A 60 5.46 13.94 10.22
C GLU A 60 4.93 14.21 11.64
N ASP A 61 3.61 14.38 11.81
CA ASP A 61 2.99 14.55 13.12
C ASP A 61 3.20 13.30 14.00
N TYR A 62 3.13 12.08 13.43
CA TYR A 62 3.48 10.86 14.15
C TYR A 62 4.97 10.84 14.57
N ARG A 63 5.88 11.16 13.65
CA ARG A 63 7.32 11.21 13.94
C ARG A 63 7.66 12.25 15.01
N ALA A 64 6.96 13.38 15.01
CA ALA A 64 7.11 14.45 16.00
C ALA A 64 6.44 14.14 17.36
N GLY A 65 5.78 12.96 17.50
CA GLY A 65 5.06 12.60 18.72
C GLY A 65 3.76 13.36 18.95
N GLN A 66 3.24 14.05 17.92
CA GLN A 66 1.93 14.68 17.97
C GLN A 66 0.77 13.68 17.85
N CYS A 67 1.09 12.49 17.33
CA CYS A 67 0.21 11.32 17.29
C CYS A 67 0.94 10.12 17.86
N ASP A 68 0.20 9.24 18.52
CA ASP A 68 0.71 8.00 19.10
C ASP A 68 0.66 6.84 18.09
N ALA A 69 -0.14 7.01 17.02
CA ALA A 69 -0.19 6.12 15.87
C ALA A 69 -0.49 6.90 14.59
N VAL A 70 -0.17 6.29 13.45
CA VAL A 70 -0.51 6.80 12.13
C VAL A 70 -1.04 5.68 11.25
N ILE A 71 -2.07 5.98 10.44
CA ILE A 71 -2.50 5.13 9.32
C ILE A 71 -2.16 5.88 8.04
N THR A 72 -1.36 5.25 7.18
CA THR A 72 -0.85 5.83 5.94
C THR A 72 -0.61 4.73 4.90
N THR A 73 -0.26 5.08 3.66
CA THR A 73 0.13 4.07 2.66
C THR A 73 1.43 3.37 3.07
N ALA A 74 1.66 2.17 2.56
CA ALA A 74 2.91 1.45 2.79
C ALA A 74 4.14 2.23 2.30
N PHE A 75 3.99 3.12 1.33
CA PHE A 75 5.07 4.01 0.88
C PHE A 75 5.62 4.87 2.01
N ARG A 76 4.75 5.42 2.86
CA ARG A 76 5.14 6.19 4.03
C ARG A 76 5.44 5.30 5.23
N ALA A 77 4.67 4.22 5.43
CA ALA A 77 4.84 3.30 6.55
C ALA A 77 6.19 2.58 6.54
N ARG A 78 6.78 2.34 5.35
CA ARG A 78 8.08 1.65 5.18
C ARG A 78 9.25 2.33 5.92
N GLN A 79 9.16 3.62 6.22
CA GLN A 79 10.16 4.32 7.04
C GLN A 79 10.10 3.93 8.53
N PHE A 80 8.98 3.37 8.98
CA PHE A 80 8.72 2.95 10.36
C PHE A 80 8.80 1.44 10.54
N ASN A 81 8.47 0.67 9.48
CA ASN A 81 8.69 -0.77 9.42
C ASN A 81 8.98 -1.21 7.97
N ARG A 82 10.22 -1.57 7.71
CA ARG A 82 10.69 -1.92 6.36
C ARG A 82 10.09 -3.23 5.85
N THR A 83 9.88 -4.19 6.74
CA THR A 83 9.38 -5.53 6.37
C THR A 83 7.92 -5.47 5.91
N SER A 84 7.05 -4.79 6.67
CA SER A 84 5.64 -4.61 6.25
C SER A 84 5.54 -3.72 5.01
N GLY A 85 6.36 -2.68 4.91
CA GLY A 85 6.42 -1.80 3.74
C GLY A 85 6.89 -2.47 2.45
N ALA A 86 7.44 -3.71 2.53
CA ALA A 86 7.80 -4.48 1.34
C ALA A 86 6.59 -5.06 0.60
N ILE A 87 5.38 -5.04 1.17
CA ILE A 87 4.16 -5.51 0.49
C ILE A 87 3.94 -4.72 -0.79
N ASP A 88 4.02 -3.41 -0.71
CA ASP A 88 3.77 -2.49 -1.83
C ASP A 88 5.06 -2.33 -2.66
N THR A 89 5.56 -3.42 -3.21
CA THR A 89 6.72 -3.42 -4.12
C THR A 89 6.31 -3.90 -5.50
N LEU A 90 7.07 -3.51 -6.52
CA LEU A 90 6.75 -3.72 -7.93
C LEU A 90 6.40 -5.18 -8.24
N GLY A 91 5.13 -5.47 -8.55
CA GLY A 91 4.63 -6.79 -8.94
C GLY A 91 4.82 -7.91 -7.90
N SER A 92 5.17 -7.59 -6.63
CA SER A 92 5.55 -8.62 -5.64
C SER A 92 4.41 -9.55 -5.24
N THR A 93 3.18 -9.04 -5.21
CA THR A 93 1.97 -9.78 -4.83
C THR A 93 1.09 -10.13 -6.04
N THR A 94 1.51 -9.75 -7.26
CA THR A 94 0.73 -9.95 -8.47
C THR A 94 0.89 -11.37 -9.00
N ILE A 95 -0.22 -12.01 -9.36
CA ILE A 95 -0.28 -13.33 -10.03
C ILE A 95 -0.65 -13.12 -11.49
N VAL A 96 0.13 -13.72 -12.37
CA VAL A 96 -0.16 -13.80 -13.82
C VAL A 96 -0.43 -15.26 -14.17
N ARG A 97 -1.55 -15.53 -14.85
CA ARG A 97 -1.92 -16.85 -15.39
C ARG A 97 -2.30 -16.69 -16.86
N ASP A 98 -1.72 -17.52 -17.71
CA ASP A 98 -2.00 -17.54 -19.16
C ASP A 98 -1.91 -16.14 -19.81
N GLY A 99 -0.90 -15.36 -19.41
CA GLY A 99 -0.66 -14.01 -19.92
C GLY A 99 -1.68 -12.95 -19.45
N LYS A 100 -2.49 -13.25 -18.44
CA LYS A 100 -3.45 -12.31 -17.85
C LYS A 100 -3.23 -12.17 -16.34
N ILE A 101 -3.56 -11.00 -15.82
CA ILE A 101 -3.56 -10.78 -14.37
C ILE A 101 -4.70 -11.57 -13.72
N ASP A 102 -4.34 -12.42 -12.76
CA ASP A 102 -5.27 -13.08 -11.85
C ASP A 102 -5.45 -12.19 -10.61
N MET A 103 -6.38 -11.25 -10.66
CA MET A 103 -6.66 -10.36 -9.51
C MET A 103 -7.16 -11.10 -8.27
N PRO A 104 -8.08 -12.09 -8.36
CA PRO A 104 -8.44 -12.90 -7.21
C PRO A 104 -7.24 -13.60 -6.56
N GLY A 105 -6.37 -14.24 -7.35
CA GLY A 105 -5.14 -14.86 -6.86
C GLY A 105 -4.17 -13.85 -6.25
N SER A 106 -4.06 -12.67 -6.84
CA SER A 106 -3.21 -11.59 -6.33
C SER A 106 -3.70 -11.09 -4.96
N TYR A 107 -5.00 -10.87 -4.78
CA TYR A 107 -5.57 -10.51 -3.47
C TYR A 107 -5.47 -11.66 -2.45
N GLU A 108 -5.49 -12.91 -2.89
CA GLU A 108 -5.25 -14.05 -2.01
C GLU A 108 -3.79 -14.05 -1.50
N VAL A 109 -2.81 -13.69 -2.32
CA VAL A 109 -1.42 -13.48 -1.86
C VAL A 109 -1.38 -12.40 -0.78
N VAL A 110 -2.04 -11.26 -1.01
CA VAL A 110 -2.09 -10.15 -0.02
C VAL A 110 -2.77 -10.61 1.27
N ARG A 111 -3.88 -11.35 1.18
CA ARG A 111 -4.59 -11.91 2.34
C ARG A 111 -3.69 -12.81 3.16
N LYS A 112 -3.04 -13.79 2.52
CA LYS A 112 -2.13 -14.74 3.20
C LYS A 112 -0.94 -14.03 3.84
N LEU A 113 -0.44 -12.98 3.20
CA LEU A 113 0.64 -12.16 3.72
C LEU A 113 0.20 -11.41 4.98
N ILE A 114 -0.96 -10.76 4.96
CA ILE A 114 -1.53 -10.08 6.13
C ILE A 114 -1.83 -11.07 7.25
N GLN A 115 -2.35 -12.27 6.94
CA GLN A 115 -2.54 -13.35 7.91
C GLN A 115 -1.21 -13.77 8.56
N THR A 116 -0.17 -13.93 7.75
CA THR A 116 1.17 -14.26 8.24
C THR A 116 1.69 -13.18 9.19
N TYR A 117 1.59 -11.92 8.82
CA TYR A 117 2.05 -10.79 9.64
C TYR A 117 1.17 -10.53 10.87
N ALA A 118 -0.09 -10.94 10.86
CA ALA A 118 -0.96 -10.90 12.03
C ALA A 118 -0.69 -12.04 13.03
N SER A 119 0.03 -13.09 12.61
CA SER A 119 0.31 -14.24 13.49
C SER A 119 1.32 -13.89 14.59
N PRO A 120 1.23 -14.53 15.76
CA PRO A 120 2.21 -14.36 16.85
C PRO A 120 3.66 -14.67 16.41
N ALA A 121 3.86 -15.61 15.49
CA ALA A 121 5.17 -15.99 14.97
C ALA A 121 5.88 -14.87 14.21
N ALA A 122 5.12 -13.92 13.64
CA ALA A 122 5.66 -12.78 12.89
C ALA A 122 5.90 -11.54 13.77
N LYS A 123 5.65 -11.58 15.08
CA LYS A 123 5.75 -10.43 15.98
C LYS A 123 7.05 -9.66 15.82
N SER A 124 8.18 -10.37 15.74
CA SER A 124 9.52 -9.74 15.58
C SER A 124 9.70 -9.01 14.24
N LEU A 125 8.95 -9.38 13.19
CA LEU A 125 8.97 -8.70 11.90
C LEU A 125 8.11 -7.43 11.91
N MET A 126 7.12 -7.39 12.79
CA MET A 126 6.17 -6.28 12.91
C MET A 126 6.64 -5.18 13.87
N VAL A 127 7.81 -5.33 14.47
CA VAL A 127 8.39 -4.35 15.40
C VAL A 127 9.73 -3.87 14.86
N GLU A 128 9.89 -2.55 14.75
CA GLU A 128 11.16 -1.88 14.40
C GLU A 128 11.37 -0.67 15.34
N GLY A 129 12.31 -0.79 16.26
CA GLY A 129 12.49 0.20 17.34
C GLY A 129 11.24 0.28 18.24
N ASP A 130 10.71 1.48 18.42
CA ASP A 130 9.47 1.71 19.16
C ASP A 130 8.21 1.60 18.28
N ASN A 131 8.37 1.45 16.96
CA ASN A 131 7.26 1.31 16.06
C ASN A 131 6.78 -0.14 15.99
N GLU A 132 5.48 -0.34 16.08
CA GLU A 132 4.84 -1.63 15.84
C GLU A 132 3.76 -1.49 14.77
N VAL A 133 3.72 -2.45 13.85
CA VAL A 133 2.66 -2.54 12.84
C VAL A 133 1.38 -3.02 13.54
N GLY A 134 0.42 -2.13 13.67
CA GLY A 134 -0.89 -2.41 14.29
C GLY A 134 -1.89 -3.02 13.34
N GLY A 135 -1.66 -2.92 12.03
CA GLY A 135 -2.56 -3.51 11.04
C GLY A 135 -2.19 -3.18 9.61
N ILE A 136 -2.66 -4.01 8.71
CA ILE A 136 -2.47 -3.84 7.26
C ILE A 136 -3.81 -4.13 6.58
N MET A 137 -4.19 -3.28 5.62
CA MET A 137 -5.44 -3.39 4.90
C MET A 137 -5.22 -3.09 3.41
N PRO A 138 -5.84 -3.82 2.47
CA PRO A 138 -5.70 -3.52 1.06
C PRO A 138 -6.31 -2.15 0.72
N LEU A 139 -5.61 -1.41 -0.12
CA LEU A 139 -6.04 -0.11 -0.67
C LEU A 139 -6.52 -0.26 -2.12
N GLY A 140 -6.00 -1.24 -2.83
CA GLY A 140 -6.34 -1.52 -4.22
C GLY A 140 -5.11 -1.68 -5.11
N ALA A 141 -5.35 -2.08 -6.35
CA ALA A 141 -4.30 -2.25 -7.33
C ALA A 141 -3.94 -0.91 -7.98
N ALA A 142 -2.65 -0.57 -8.04
CA ALA A 142 -2.16 0.62 -8.73
C ALA A 142 -2.11 0.36 -10.24
N TYR A 143 -3.12 0.81 -10.95
CA TYR A 143 -3.22 0.71 -12.40
C TYR A 143 -2.53 1.90 -13.08
N PRO A 144 -1.78 1.68 -14.18
CA PRO A 144 -1.36 2.77 -15.05
C PRO A 144 -2.58 3.45 -15.66
N MET A 145 -2.69 4.76 -15.50
CA MET A 145 -3.67 5.62 -16.14
C MET A 145 -2.93 6.55 -17.09
N VAL A 146 -3.30 6.50 -18.35
CA VAL A 146 -2.62 7.20 -19.44
C VAL A 146 -3.61 8.07 -20.22
N HIS A 147 -3.19 9.22 -20.73
CA HIS A 147 -4.03 10.06 -21.58
C HIS A 147 -3.99 9.69 -23.07
N ASP A 148 -3.14 8.73 -23.44
CA ASP A 148 -3.09 8.15 -24.77
C ASP A 148 -3.02 6.62 -24.65
N ARG A 149 -4.06 5.91 -25.11
CA ARG A 149 -4.14 4.45 -25.05
C ARG A 149 -3.09 3.70 -25.87
N ARG A 150 -2.33 4.40 -26.71
CA ARG A 150 -1.16 3.86 -27.39
C ARG A 150 0.04 3.64 -26.46
N ILE A 151 0.02 4.23 -25.26
CA ILE A 151 0.99 3.97 -24.19
C ILE A 151 0.60 2.67 -23.48
N ASN A 152 0.82 1.54 -24.15
CA ASN A 152 0.39 0.20 -23.69
C ASN A 152 1.48 -0.87 -23.81
N THR A 153 2.71 -0.47 -24.17
CA THR A 153 3.89 -1.33 -24.18
C THR A 153 5.01 -0.67 -23.39
N ILE A 154 6.02 -1.45 -22.99
CA ILE A 154 7.18 -0.91 -22.27
C ILE A 154 7.94 0.09 -23.17
N GLU A 155 8.08 -0.22 -24.46
CA GLU A 155 8.74 0.62 -25.44
C GLU A 155 8.04 1.98 -25.60
N ALA A 156 6.69 1.98 -25.54
CA ALA A 156 5.91 3.22 -25.62
C ALA A 156 6.03 4.12 -24.38
N LEU A 157 6.57 3.59 -23.26
CA LEU A 157 6.85 4.38 -22.06
C LEU A 157 8.12 5.22 -22.17
N ALA A 158 9.03 4.91 -23.13
CA ALA A 158 10.26 5.65 -23.30
C ALA A 158 9.96 7.15 -23.59
N GLY A 159 10.64 8.03 -22.85
CA GLY A 159 10.46 9.48 -22.94
C GLY A 159 9.16 10.03 -22.34
N LYS A 160 8.24 9.18 -21.81
CA LYS A 160 7.01 9.64 -21.18
C LYS A 160 7.24 10.21 -19.79
N ARG A 161 6.51 11.25 -19.45
CA ARG A 161 6.54 11.91 -18.14
C ARG A 161 5.63 11.13 -17.18
N ILE A 162 6.23 10.48 -16.21
CA ILE A 162 5.52 9.61 -15.25
C ILE A 162 5.65 10.18 -13.85
N ALA A 163 4.55 10.22 -13.09
CA ALA A 163 4.59 10.65 -11.70
C ALA A 163 5.53 9.76 -10.88
N ALA A 164 6.42 10.39 -10.13
CA ALA A 164 7.27 9.76 -9.13
C ALA A 164 7.09 10.50 -7.81
N PHE A 165 6.67 9.80 -6.77
CA PHE A 165 6.50 10.43 -5.45
C PHE A 165 7.85 10.75 -4.82
N ASP A 166 8.02 11.97 -4.33
CA ASP A 166 9.29 12.51 -3.83
C ASP A 166 9.95 11.68 -2.73
N HIS A 167 9.13 10.95 -1.97
CA HIS A 167 9.59 10.09 -0.90
C HIS A 167 9.81 8.63 -1.33
N ASP A 168 9.44 8.23 -2.56
CA ASP A 168 9.60 6.87 -3.07
C ASP A 168 10.69 6.77 -4.15
N LYS A 169 11.91 6.54 -3.69
CA LYS A 169 13.07 6.34 -4.58
C LYS A 169 12.86 5.18 -5.57
N ALA A 170 12.11 4.14 -5.17
CA ALA A 170 11.88 2.96 -6.01
C ALA A 170 11.08 3.30 -7.26
N GLN A 171 10.07 4.18 -7.16
CA GLN A 171 9.32 4.65 -8.32
C GLN A 171 10.24 5.36 -9.31
N ALA A 172 11.04 6.33 -8.84
CA ALA A 172 11.95 7.07 -9.71
C ALA A 172 13.00 6.17 -10.37
N MET A 173 13.51 5.16 -9.67
CA MET A 173 14.46 4.18 -10.21
C MET A 173 13.82 3.33 -11.31
N MET A 174 12.62 2.80 -11.09
CA MET A 174 11.89 2.01 -12.07
C MET A 174 11.56 2.84 -13.31
N ILE A 175 11.06 4.07 -13.15
CA ILE A 175 10.71 4.97 -14.25
C ILE A 175 11.94 5.27 -15.12
N LYS A 176 13.10 5.55 -14.53
CA LYS A 176 14.36 5.74 -15.27
C LYS A 176 14.81 4.47 -15.99
N ARG A 177 14.65 3.29 -15.37
CA ARG A 177 15.05 2.01 -15.96
C ARG A 177 14.33 1.72 -17.27
N ILE A 178 13.07 2.12 -17.41
CA ILE A 178 12.27 1.94 -18.63
C ILE A 178 12.45 3.08 -19.63
N GLY A 179 13.42 3.97 -19.43
CA GLY A 179 13.68 5.10 -20.32
C GLY A 179 12.64 6.22 -20.24
N ALA A 180 11.75 6.20 -19.24
CA ALA A 180 10.78 7.27 -19.00
C ALA A 180 11.39 8.39 -18.13
N ILE A 181 10.68 9.50 -18.02
CA ILE A 181 11.09 10.70 -17.28
C ILE A 181 10.30 10.75 -15.99
N PRO A 182 10.93 10.55 -14.82
CA PRO A 182 10.24 10.73 -13.55
C PRO A 182 9.98 12.21 -13.30
N VAL A 183 8.73 12.55 -13.04
CA VAL A 183 8.31 13.91 -12.68
C VAL A 183 7.91 13.89 -11.22
N SER A 184 8.60 14.70 -10.41
CA SER A 184 8.32 14.87 -8.97
C SER A 184 6.84 15.17 -8.73
N ALA A 185 6.24 14.46 -7.83
CA ALA A 185 4.86 14.62 -7.39
C ALA A 185 4.70 14.18 -5.94
N ASP A 186 3.58 14.50 -5.35
CA ASP A 186 3.10 13.96 -4.08
C ASP A 186 1.62 13.61 -4.19
N ILE A 187 1.07 13.06 -3.11
CA ILE A 187 -0.32 12.60 -3.09
C ILE A 187 -1.34 13.72 -3.32
N THR A 188 -0.96 14.97 -3.05
CA THR A 188 -1.84 16.15 -3.20
C THR A 188 -1.74 16.79 -4.58
N THR A 189 -0.68 16.51 -5.34
CA THR A 189 -0.38 17.20 -6.61
C THR A 189 -0.42 16.32 -7.85
N PHE A 190 -0.22 14.99 -7.71
CA PHE A 190 -0.08 14.09 -8.86
C PHE A 190 -1.30 14.08 -9.78
N ALA A 191 -2.50 14.06 -9.19
CA ALA A 191 -3.74 14.04 -9.94
C ALA A 191 -3.94 15.34 -10.74
N ASN A 192 -3.70 16.49 -10.12
CA ASN A 192 -3.79 17.78 -10.79
C ASN A 192 -2.77 17.89 -11.94
N LYS A 193 -1.53 17.44 -11.74
CA LYS A 193 -0.52 17.40 -12.80
C LYS A 193 -0.96 16.52 -13.97
N PHE A 194 -1.55 15.36 -13.70
CA PHE A 194 -2.07 14.46 -14.73
C PHE A 194 -3.27 15.05 -15.46
N ASN A 195 -4.25 15.57 -14.71
CA ASN A 195 -5.47 16.16 -15.28
C ASN A 195 -5.18 17.40 -16.16
N ASN A 196 -4.08 18.10 -15.92
CA ASN A 196 -3.64 19.25 -16.73
C ASN A 196 -2.59 18.89 -17.81
N GLY A 197 -2.35 17.61 -18.08
CA GLY A 197 -1.44 17.17 -19.15
C GLY A 197 0.05 17.40 -18.87
N LEU A 198 0.44 17.68 -17.62
CA LEU A 198 1.86 17.78 -17.22
C LEU A 198 2.51 16.42 -17.05
N LEU A 199 1.71 15.37 -16.94
CA LEU A 199 2.12 13.96 -16.87
C LEU A 199 1.46 13.18 -17.98
N ASP A 200 2.19 12.24 -18.58
CA ASP A 200 1.67 11.33 -19.60
C ASP A 200 1.04 10.08 -18.96
N MET A 201 1.48 9.75 -17.75
CA MET A 201 0.99 8.60 -17.00
C MET A 201 1.08 8.83 -15.49
N VAL A 202 0.11 8.29 -14.78
CA VAL A 202 0.13 8.09 -13.32
C VAL A 202 -0.22 6.64 -13.01
N ALA A 203 0.24 6.13 -11.86
CA ALA A 203 -0.20 4.86 -11.31
C ALA A 203 -1.05 5.15 -10.08
N ALA A 204 -2.32 4.72 -10.10
CA ALA A 204 -3.26 5.00 -9.01
C ALA A 204 -4.26 3.85 -8.81
N PRO A 205 -4.75 3.65 -7.58
CA PRO A 205 -5.82 2.70 -7.35
C PRO A 205 -7.17 3.25 -7.88
N SER A 206 -8.07 2.35 -8.23
CA SER A 206 -9.41 2.71 -8.73
C SER A 206 -10.20 3.59 -7.76
N ILE A 207 -9.99 3.46 -6.45
CA ILE A 207 -10.64 4.31 -5.45
C ILE A 207 -10.27 5.80 -5.59
N ALA A 208 -9.17 6.12 -6.27
CA ALA A 208 -8.76 7.50 -6.56
C ALA A 208 -9.40 8.06 -7.85
N TYR A 209 -9.95 7.21 -8.71
CA TYR A 209 -10.43 7.58 -10.04
C TYR A 209 -11.45 8.72 -10.03
N LYS A 210 -12.52 8.58 -9.22
CA LYS A 210 -13.57 9.60 -9.09
C LYS A 210 -13.17 10.73 -8.13
N PRO A 211 -12.71 10.46 -6.89
CA PRO A 211 -12.40 11.52 -5.94
C PRO A 211 -11.34 12.50 -6.42
N LEU A 212 -10.35 12.03 -7.18
CA LEU A 212 -9.29 12.87 -7.74
C LEU A 212 -9.53 13.25 -9.21
N GLU A 213 -10.71 12.95 -9.72
CA GLU A 213 -11.13 13.29 -11.10
C GLU A 213 -10.16 12.78 -12.18
N LEU A 214 -9.48 11.66 -11.97
CA LEU A 214 -8.46 11.13 -12.89
C LEU A 214 -9.01 10.85 -14.29
N TYR A 215 -10.33 10.68 -14.42
CA TYR A 215 -11.01 10.59 -15.71
C TYR A 215 -10.79 11.82 -16.62
N ARG A 216 -10.52 13.00 -16.05
CA ARG A 216 -10.22 14.21 -16.83
C ARG A 216 -8.87 14.10 -17.55
N GLY A 217 -7.84 13.60 -16.85
CA GLY A 217 -6.51 13.37 -17.44
C GLY A 217 -6.51 12.22 -18.45
N ILE A 218 -7.36 11.20 -18.26
CA ILE A 218 -7.53 10.11 -19.22
C ILE A 218 -8.24 10.65 -20.48
N GLY A 219 -9.27 11.48 -20.34
CA GLY A 219 -10.04 12.01 -21.47
C GLY A 219 -10.61 10.91 -22.36
N ASP A 220 -10.89 11.26 -23.63
CA ASP A 220 -11.50 10.34 -24.61
C ASP A 220 -10.46 9.43 -25.28
N SER A 221 -9.20 9.82 -25.31
CA SER A 221 -8.12 9.11 -25.99
C SER A 221 -7.29 8.21 -25.08
N GLY A 222 -7.45 8.36 -23.78
CA GLY A 222 -6.67 7.63 -22.78
C GLY A 222 -7.30 6.30 -22.34
N SER A 223 -6.69 5.71 -21.33
CA SER A 223 -7.18 4.46 -20.74
C SER A 223 -6.63 4.20 -19.33
N VAL A 224 -7.26 3.25 -18.65
CA VAL A 224 -6.72 2.56 -17.48
C VAL A 224 -6.21 1.20 -17.94
N VAL A 225 -4.92 0.97 -17.85
CA VAL A 225 -4.30 -0.30 -18.28
C VAL A 225 -4.58 -1.37 -17.23
N ARG A 226 -5.26 -2.45 -17.61
CA ARG A 226 -5.63 -3.55 -16.70
C ARG A 226 -4.45 -4.48 -16.39
N PHE A 227 -3.36 -3.85 -15.98
CA PHE A 227 -2.15 -4.52 -15.51
C PHE A 227 -1.55 -3.70 -14.37
N PRO A 228 -1.82 -4.06 -13.10
CA PRO A 228 -1.35 -3.28 -11.97
C PRO A 228 0.17 -3.35 -11.82
N ILE A 229 0.77 -2.23 -11.48
CA ILE A 229 2.19 -2.15 -11.16
C ILE A 229 2.46 -2.83 -9.81
N MET A 230 1.54 -2.70 -8.86
CA MET A 230 1.56 -3.30 -7.53
C MET A 230 0.18 -3.28 -6.89
N ILE A 231 -0.02 -4.03 -5.83
CA ILE A 231 -1.19 -3.89 -4.96
C ILE A 231 -0.78 -3.06 -3.76
N LEU A 232 -1.54 -2.00 -3.52
CA LEU A 232 -1.30 -1.03 -2.46
C LEU A 232 -2.00 -1.45 -1.16
N THR A 233 -1.40 -1.05 -0.04
CA THR A 233 -1.97 -1.24 1.30
C THR A 233 -1.94 0.04 2.12
N TYR A 234 -2.92 0.17 3.00
CA TYR A 234 -2.82 1.04 4.17
C TYR A 234 -2.18 0.25 5.31
N GLN A 235 -1.36 0.93 6.09
CA GLN A 235 -0.70 0.36 7.26
C GLN A 235 -0.88 1.26 8.47
N MET A 236 -1.31 0.68 9.56
CA MET A 236 -1.32 1.31 10.86
C MET A 236 0.01 1.02 11.54
N ILE A 237 0.71 2.09 11.92
CA ILE A 237 1.93 2.05 12.73
C ILE A 237 1.65 2.78 14.04
N PHE A 238 1.98 2.19 15.16
CA PHE A 238 1.87 2.86 16.45
C PHE A 238 3.16 2.77 17.28
N ASN A 239 3.36 3.73 18.14
CA ASN A 239 4.42 3.69 19.15
C ASN A 239 3.99 2.73 20.26
N LYS A 240 4.63 1.56 20.35
CA LYS A 240 4.29 0.50 21.31
C LYS A 240 4.38 0.94 22.78
N THR A 241 5.14 2.01 23.08
CA THR A 241 5.28 2.52 24.46
C THR A 241 4.12 3.44 24.86
N ARG A 242 3.28 3.85 23.90
CA ARG A 242 2.14 4.74 24.10
C ARG A 242 0.81 4.00 24.12
N PHE A 243 0.79 2.74 23.70
CA PHE A 243 -0.39 1.88 23.70
C PHE A 243 -0.33 0.85 24.84
N PRO A 244 -1.46 0.26 25.24
CA PRO A 244 -1.48 -0.85 26.20
C PRO A 244 -0.57 -1.98 25.75
N GLU A 245 0.08 -2.65 26.72
CA GLU A 245 0.97 -3.77 26.44
C GLU A 245 0.24 -4.88 25.68
N GLY A 246 0.90 -5.48 24.68
CA GLY A 246 0.33 -6.54 23.86
C GLY A 246 -0.71 -6.09 22.83
N MET A 247 -0.94 -4.77 22.66
CA MET A 247 -1.95 -4.21 21.77
C MET A 247 -1.77 -4.58 20.29
N GLY A 248 -0.54 -4.88 19.85
CA GLY A 248 -0.24 -5.15 18.46
C GLY A 248 -0.97 -6.37 17.89
N GLU A 249 -1.08 -7.44 18.64
CA GLU A 249 -1.71 -8.68 18.17
C GLU A 249 -3.24 -8.51 17.97
N PRO A 250 -4.03 -8.06 18.95
CA PRO A 250 -5.46 -7.83 18.75
C PRO A 250 -5.74 -6.75 17.70
N SER A 251 -4.89 -5.74 17.57
CA SER A 251 -4.99 -4.73 16.53
C SER A 251 -4.82 -5.33 15.13
N ARG A 252 -3.77 -6.11 14.90
CA ARG A 252 -3.56 -6.81 13.62
C ARG A 252 -4.69 -7.79 13.29
N ALA A 253 -5.18 -8.53 14.30
CA ALA A 253 -6.31 -9.44 14.11
C ALA A 253 -7.60 -8.70 13.70
N TYR A 254 -7.85 -7.53 14.29
CA TYR A 254 -8.98 -6.69 13.89
C TYR A 254 -8.88 -6.27 12.43
N TRP A 255 -7.76 -5.68 12.00
CA TRP A 255 -7.59 -5.22 10.62
C TRP A 255 -7.65 -6.37 9.61
N LEU A 256 -7.11 -7.54 9.95
CA LEU A 256 -7.28 -8.74 9.13
C LEU A 256 -8.76 -9.11 8.96
N SER A 257 -9.58 -9.00 10.01
CA SER A 257 -11.02 -9.26 9.92
C SER A 257 -11.77 -8.29 9.02
N GLN A 258 -11.20 -7.11 8.74
CA GLN A 258 -11.78 -6.10 7.84
C GLN A 258 -11.40 -6.29 6.37
N PHE A 259 -10.57 -7.29 6.05
CA PHE A 259 -10.04 -7.50 4.70
C PHE A 259 -11.13 -7.58 3.62
N ASP A 260 -12.19 -8.36 3.85
CA ASP A 260 -13.27 -8.52 2.87
C ASP A 260 -14.10 -7.25 2.70
N ARG A 261 -14.28 -6.48 3.78
CA ARG A 261 -14.93 -5.16 3.71
C ARG A 261 -14.12 -4.20 2.83
N ALA A 262 -12.79 -4.17 3.01
CA ALA A 262 -11.92 -3.36 2.16
C ALA A 262 -11.97 -3.79 0.69
N LEU A 263 -11.98 -5.10 0.41
CA LEU A 263 -12.15 -5.60 -0.95
C LEU A 263 -13.48 -5.21 -1.59
N GLN A 264 -14.56 -5.08 -0.82
CA GLN A 264 -15.84 -4.61 -1.36
C GLN A 264 -15.74 -3.18 -1.86
N PHE A 265 -15.10 -2.27 -1.09
CA PHE A 265 -14.87 -0.89 -1.55
C PHE A 265 -14.02 -0.84 -2.82
N ILE A 266 -12.95 -1.64 -2.89
CA ILE A 266 -12.09 -1.73 -4.06
C ILE A 266 -12.88 -2.20 -5.29
N LYS A 267 -13.68 -3.27 -5.16
CA LYS A 267 -14.53 -3.80 -6.24
C LYS A 267 -15.56 -2.78 -6.72
N GLN A 268 -16.17 -2.04 -5.79
CA GLN A 268 -17.11 -0.97 -6.16
C GLN A 268 -16.41 0.14 -6.95
N ALA A 269 -15.20 0.51 -6.55
CA ALA A 269 -14.40 1.49 -7.26
C ALA A 269 -13.97 0.98 -8.65
N ASP A 270 -13.48 -0.26 -8.76
CA ASP A 270 -13.15 -0.89 -10.05
C ASP A 270 -14.34 -0.88 -11.01
N ASN A 271 -15.53 -1.26 -10.51
CA ASN A 271 -16.78 -1.27 -11.28
C ASN A 271 -17.28 0.13 -11.64
N SER A 272 -16.82 1.17 -10.96
CA SER A 272 -17.19 2.56 -11.24
C SER A 272 -16.44 3.17 -12.44
N ILE A 273 -15.37 2.52 -12.90
CA ILE A 273 -14.63 2.89 -14.10
C ILE A 273 -15.37 2.31 -15.31
N PRO A 274 -15.76 3.14 -16.31
CA PRO A 274 -16.47 2.65 -17.48
C PRO A 274 -15.72 1.50 -18.18
N PRO A 275 -16.40 0.44 -18.65
CA PRO A 275 -15.76 -0.68 -19.32
C PRO A 275 -14.89 -0.27 -20.52
N THR A 276 -15.29 0.77 -21.26
CA THR A 276 -14.58 1.30 -22.44
C THR A 276 -13.27 2.02 -22.08
N THR A 277 -13.11 2.44 -20.83
CA THR A 277 -11.91 3.11 -20.34
C THR A 277 -10.79 2.09 -20.08
N TRP A 278 -11.13 0.83 -19.78
CA TRP A 278 -10.14 -0.22 -19.54
C TRP A 278 -9.44 -0.64 -20.83
N LEU A 279 -8.16 -0.92 -20.72
CA LEU A 279 -7.29 -1.44 -21.79
C LEU A 279 -6.62 -2.73 -21.33
N GLU A 280 -6.93 -3.82 -22.01
CA GLU A 280 -6.27 -5.11 -21.80
C GLU A 280 -4.93 -5.13 -22.54
N LEU A 281 -3.91 -5.66 -21.90
CA LEU A 281 -2.63 -5.93 -22.57
C LEU A 281 -2.70 -7.26 -23.33
N SER A 282 -1.99 -7.36 -24.45
CA SER A 282 -1.74 -8.66 -25.09
C SER A 282 -0.94 -9.56 -24.12
N PRO A 283 -1.08 -10.90 -24.24
CA PRO A 283 -0.30 -11.83 -23.39
C PRO A 283 1.21 -11.58 -23.46
N GLU A 284 1.73 -11.22 -24.63
CA GLU A 284 3.13 -10.86 -24.82
C GLU A 284 3.53 -9.62 -24.01
N ASN A 285 2.73 -8.57 -24.09
CA ASN A 285 3.01 -7.34 -23.34
C ASN A 285 2.84 -7.56 -21.82
N ALA A 286 1.83 -8.32 -21.39
CA ALA A 286 1.66 -8.67 -20.00
C ALA A 286 2.88 -9.44 -19.45
N TYR A 287 3.44 -10.36 -20.22
CA TYR A 287 4.67 -11.06 -19.87
C TYR A 287 5.87 -10.10 -19.75
N LYS A 288 6.07 -9.21 -20.75
CA LYS A 288 7.14 -8.20 -20.71
C LYS A 288 7.02 -7.28 -19.48
N TYR A 289 5.80 -6.84 -19.15
CA TYR A 289 5.54 -6.03 -17.95
C TYR A 289 5.87 -6.80 -16.66
N SER A 290 5.46 -8.06 -16.55
CA SER A 290 5.78 -8.91 -15.39
C SER A 290 7.29 -9.02 -15.20
N LEU A 291 8.02 -9.29 -16.30
CA LEU A 291 9.47 -9.43 -16.26
C LEU A 291 10.16 -8.13 -15.86
N MET A 292 9.75 -7.02 -16.43
CA MET A 292 10.27 -5.68 -16.11
C MET A 292 10.05 -5.34 -14.63
N LEU A 293 8.85 -5.57 -14.08
CA LEU A 293 8.54 -5.30 -12.67
C LEU A 293 9.39 -6.19 -11.75
N ARG A 294 9.54 -7.49 -12.08
CA ARG A 294 10.38 -8.42 -11.33
C ARG A 294 11.84 -7.97 -11.28
N GLU A 295 12.42 -7.70 -12.45
CA GLU A 295 13.83 -7.29 -12.55
C GLU A 295 14.06 -5.97 -11.82
N SER A 296 13.15 -5.01 -11.98
CA SER A 296 13.23 -3.75 -11.25
C SER A 296 13.14 -3.95 -9.74
N ARG A 297 12.23 -4.83 -9.27
CA ARG A 297 12.08 -5.14 -7.84
C ARG A 297 13.36 -5.75 -7.26
N ILE A 298 13.96 -6.71 -7.96
CA ILE A 298 15.20 -7.37 -7.53
C ILE A 298 16.36 -6.35 -7.47
N ASP A 299 16.53 -5.56 -8.51
CA ASP A 299 17.59 -4.55 -8.60
C ASP A 299 17.46 -3.49 -7.48
N ILE A 300 16.25 -2.96 -7.25
CA ILE A 300 15.96 -2.00 -6.19
C ILE A 300 16.22 -2.60 -4.81
N ALA A 301 15.93 -3.88 -4.62
CA ALA A 301 16.22 -4.58 -3.37
C ALA A 301 17.73 -4.82 -3.17
N GLN A 302 18.49 -5.09 -4.24
CA GLN A 302 19.95 -5.19 -4.16
C GLN A 302 20.58 -3.87 -3.74
N GLN A 303 20.00 -2.75 -4.18
CA GLN A 303 20.42 -1.40 -3.77
C GLN A 303 19.96 -1.00 -2.36
N GLY A 304 19.31 -1.91 -1.62
CA GLY A 304 18.90 -1.69 -0.22
C GLY A 304 17.66 -0.83 -0.01
N VAL A 305 16.94 -0.49 -1.09
CA VAL A 305 15.70 0.33 -1.01
C VAL A 305 14.53 -0.54 -0.52
N TYR A 306 14.38 -1.75 -1.05
CA TYR A 306 13.38 -2.71 -0.57
C TYR A 306 13.97 -3.66 0.48
N ASP A 307 13.16 -4.06 1.44
CA ASP A 307 13.54 -5.03 2.49
C ASP A 307 13.60 -6.46 1.90
N LYS A 308 14.79 -7.04 1.91
CA LYS A 308 15.06 -8.38 1.38
C LYS A 308 14.32 -9.49 2.15
N ARG A 309 14.08 -9.31 3.46
CA ARG A 309 13.37 -10.30 4.30
C ARG A 309 11.88 -10.28 3.94
N GLY A 310 11.30 -9.08 3.80
CA GLY A 310 9.93 -8.92 3.35
C GLY A 310 9.69 -9.56 1.99
N LEU A 311 10.55 -9.28 1.01
CA LEU A 311 10.44 -9.88 -0.34
C LEU A 311 10.55 -11.42 -0.31
N LYS A 312 11.42 -11.99 0.52
CA LYS A 312 11.52 -13.45 0.69
C LYS A 312 10.22 -14.06 1.23
N VAL A 313 9.57 -13.42 2.21
CA VAL A 313 8.27 -13.87 2.73
C VAL A 313 7.20 -13.78 1.64
N ILE A 314 7.14 -12.67 0.92
CA ILE A 314 6.17 -12.43 -0.15
C ILE A 314 6.32 -13.47 -1.26
N LYS A 315 7.53 -13.75 -1.72
CA LYS A 315 7.78 -14.76 -2.74
C LYS A 315 7.26 -16.15 -2.31
N ARG A 316 7.56 -16.57 -1.08
CA ARG A 316 7.07 -17.86 -0.57
C ARG A 316 5.55 -17.96 -0.59
N ILE A 317 4.87 -16.89 -0.18
CA ILE A 317 3.40 -16.84 -0.18
C ILE A 317 2.87 -16.81 -1.62
N ARG A 318 3.46 -16.04 -2.53
CA ARG A 318 3.11 -16.01 -3.95
C ARG A 318 3.25 -17.42 -4.57
N CYS A 319 4.34 -18.12 -4.30
CA CYS A 319 4.56 -19.48 -4.79
C CYS A 319 3.62 -20.52 -4.16
N ASN A 320 3.16 -20.32 -2.94
CA ASN A 320 2.13 -21.18 -2.35
C ASN A 320 0.75 -20.99 -3.02
N VAL A 321 0.45 -19.76 -3.49
CA VAL A 321 -0.80 -19.47 -4.22
C VAL A 321 -0.72 -19.89 -5.69
N ASN A 322 0.44 -19.71 -6.31
CA ASN A 322 0.69 -20.08 -7.71
C ASN A 322 2.00 -20.86 -7.86
N PRO A 323 2.02 -22.16 -7.55
CA PRO A 323 3.23 -22.98 -7.66
C PRO A 323 3.78 -23.12 -9.08
N ALA A 324 2.93 -22.89 -10.09
CA ALA A 324 3.31 -22.96 -11.50
C ALA A 324 4.07 -21.71 -11.99
N ASP A 325 4.19 -20.66 -11.17
CA ASP A 325 4.94 -19.45 -11.54
C ASP A 325 6.42 -19.80 -11.75
N PRO A 326 7.01 -19.48 -12.93
CA PRO A 326 8.42 -19.75 -13.20
C PRO A 326 9.39 -19.14 -12.18
N GLU A 327 9.02 -18.05 -11.53
CA GLU A 327 9.83 -17.45 -10.46
C GLU A 327 10.02 -18.38 -9.25
N CYS A 328 9.11 -19.33 -9.04
CA CYS A 328 9.13 -20.21 -7.88
C CYS A 328 10.26 -21.26 -7.96
N THR A 329 10.78 -21.54 -9.16
CA THR A 329 11.92 -22.42 -9.36
C THR A 329 13.27 -21.70 -9.28
N THR A 330 13.26 -20.36 -9.24
CA THR A 330 14.48 -19.56 -9.17
C THR A 330 14.86 -19.27 -7.71
N LYS A 331 16.13 -18.96 -7.47
CA LYS A 331 16.62 -18.51 -6.16
C LYS A 331 16.54 -16.97 -5.99
N SER A 332 16.03 -16.26 -6.97
CA SER A 332 15.81 -14.81 -6.88
C SER A 332 14.88 -14.49 -5.71
N GLU A 333 15.13 -13.40 -5.01
CA GLU A 333 14.45 -12.98 -3.76
C GLU A 333 14.63 -13.92 -2.56
N GLU A 334 15.39 -15.00 -2.69
CA GLU A 334 15.75 -15.91 -1.59
C GLU A 334 17.24 -15.83 -1.23
N GLU A 335 18.09 -15.88 -2.27
CA GLU A 335 19.54 -15.72 -2.15
C GLU A 335 19.94 -14.39 -2.77
N TRP A 336 20.34 -13.46 -1.95
CA TRP A 336 20.79 -12.14 -2.38
C TRP A 336 22.30 -12.15 -2.56
N ARG A 337 22.78 -11.72 -3.74
CA ARG A 337 24.23 -11.53 -3.96
C ARG A 337 24.75 -10.52 -2.94
N GLN A 338 25.86 -10.87 -2.30
CA GLN A 338 26.59 -9.97 -1.40
C GLN A 338 27.24 -8.84 -2.17
#